data_c3acf4aa4a78abfb417034cb0a521af4
#
_entry.id   c3acf4aa4a78abfb417034cb0a521af4
#
_cell.length_a   1.000
_cell.length_b   1.000
_cell.length_c   1.000
_cell.angle_alpha   90.00
_cell.angle_beta   90.00
_cell.angle_gamma   90.00
#
_symmetry.space_group_name_H-M   'P 1'
#
loop_
_entity.id
_entity.type
_entity.pdbx_description
1 polymer ?
#
loop_
_entity_poly.entity_id
_entity_poly.type
_entity_poly.pdbx_seq_one_letter_code
_entity_poly.pdbx_strand_id
1 'polypeptide(L)'
;LTEEPLHNFYRRIFTHKELFAGLGLINSLPFDYLLRTKVDTHVVTYKFKESQVPHLTADDDHFEYIALRAARLNCYGDEFAEMRERLGGIEPAAEKTERRTVQAEMDAAAFCAYGLDRGDVEFILDDFHKVQDPRLMDEEYFEMVLEKFERLNHKAPKA
;
A
#
# COMPACT_ATOMS: atom_id res chain seq x y z
N LEU A 1 -3.85 35.32 16.05
CA LEU A 1 -3.95 34.36 14.93
C LEU A 1 -4.12 32.98 15.56
N THR A 2 -5.35 32.47 15.63
CA THR A 2 -5.72 31.22 16.24
C THR A 2 -5.32 30.07 15.28
N GLU A 3 -4.71 29.00 15.80
CA GLU A 3 -4.24 27.82 15.06
C GLU A 3 -5.36 26.99 14.38
N GLU A 4 -6.64 27.33 14.63
CA GLU A 4 -7.81 26.62 14.11
C GLU A 4 -7.98 26.57 12.57
N PRO A 5 -7.62 27.59 11.78
CA PRO A 5 -7.84 27.51 10.33
C PRO A 5 -7.02 26.46 9.62
N LEU A 6 -5.78 26.20 10.06
CA LEU A 6 -4.90 25.20 9.44
C LEU A 6 -5.33 23.76 9.78
N HIS A 7 -5.71 23.51 11.05
CA HIS A 7 -6.17 22.20 11.48
C HIS A 7 -7.47 21.77 10.76
N ASN A 8 -8.40 22.71 10.56
CA ASN A 8 -9.62 22.48 9.79
C ASN A 8 -9.37 22.34 8.28
N PHE A 9 -8.33 22.98 7.75
CA PHE A 9 -7.93 22.85 6.35
C PHE A 9 -7.45 21.42 6.06
N TYR A 10 -6.55 20.86 6.89
CA TYR A 10 -6.06 19.48 6.72
C TYR A 10 -7.16 18.42 6.96
N ARG A 11 -8.07 18.63 7.89
CA ARG A 11 -9.22 17.73 8.12
C ARG A 11 -10.21 17.66 6.95
N ARG A 12 -10.27 18.68 6.09
CA ARG A 12 -11.18 18.74 4.94
C ARG A 12 -10.57 18.19 3.65
N ILE A 13 -9.27 17.96 3.60
CA ILE A 13 -8.57 17.61 2.36
C ILE A 13 -8.63 16.13 2.08
N PHE A 14 -8.57 15.27 3.10
CA PHE A 14 -8.48 13.82 2.90
C PHE A 14 -9.61 13.08 3.61
N THR A 15 -10.28 12.21 2.85
CA THR A 15 -11.19 11.21 3.41
C THR A 15 -10.38 10.10 4.10
N HIS A 16 -11.02 9.29 4.95
CA HIS A 16 -10.37 8.14 5.57
C HIS A 16 -9.82 7.15 4.53
N LYS A 17 -10.59 6.93 3.43
CA LYS A 17 -10.11 6.07 2.34
C LYS A 17 -8.88 6.63 1.63
N GLU A 18 -8.82 7.93 1.38
CA GLU A 18 -7.63 8.57 0.80
C GLU A 18 -6.39 8.45 1.70
N LEU A 19 -6.57 8.62 3.01
CA LEU A 19 -5.48 8.42 3.98
C LEU A 19 -4.99 6.97 3.98
N PHE A 20 -5.89 5.99 3.97
CA PHE A 20 -5.51 4.57 3.93
C PHE A 20 -4.95 4.15 2.57
N ALA A 21 -5.43 4.71 1.46
CA ALA A 21 -4.84 4.47 0.15
C ALA A 21 -3.39 4.98 0.10
N GLY A 22 -3.15 6.20 0.57
CA GLY A 22 -1.80 6.76 0.71
C GLY A 22 -0.92 5.92 1.64
N LEU A 23 -1.44 5.50 2.80
CA LEU A 23 -0.72 4.62 3.73
C LEU A 23 -0.37 3.27 3.09
N GLY A 24 -1.29 2.67 2.35
CA GLY A 24 -1.07 1.42 1.63
C GLY A 24 0.04 1.55 0.57
N LEU A 25 0.01 2.61 -0.22
CA LEU A 25 1.03 2.85 -1.23
C LEU A 25 2.43 3.05 -0.64
N ILE A 26 2.58 3.86 0.42
CA ILE A 26 3.90 4.10 1.04
C ILE A 26 4.43 2.91 1.85
N ASN A 27 3.59 1.94 2.20
CA ASN A 27 4.00 0.69 2.84
C ASN A 27 4.09 -0.49 1.87
N SER A 28 4.04 -0.25 0.57
CA SER A 28 4.07 -1.29 -0.46
C SER A 28 5.49 -1.56 -0.98
N LEU A 29 5.66 -2.75 -1.56
CA LEU A 29 6.93 -3.18 -2.18
C LEU A 29 7.44 -2.22 -3.27
N PRO A 30 6.62 -1.73 -4.23
CA PRO A 30 7.11 -0.81 -5.24
C PRO A 30 7.61 0.52 -4.66
N PHE A 31 6.98 1.02 -3.59
CA PHE A 31 7.48 2.21 -2.92
C PHE A 31 8.78 1.94 -2.15
N ASP A 32 8.88 0.82 -1.44
CA ASP A 32 10.10 0.43 -0.72
C ASP A 32 11.27 0.26 -1.72
N TYR A 33 11.04 -0.40 -2.86
CA TYR A 33 12.02 -0.49 -3.93
C TYR A 33 12.48 0.89 -4.42
N LEU A 34 11.54 1.76 -4.77
CA LEU A 34 11.84 3.13 -5.20
C LEU A 34 12.65 3.91 -4.16
N LEU A 35 12.29 3.76 -2.88
CA LEU A 35 12.99 4.44 -1.80
C LEU A 35 14.42 3.90 -1.63
N ARG A 36 14.62 2.58 -1.72
CA ARG A 36 15.96 1.94 -1.64
C ARG A 36 16.91 2.42 -2.72
N THR A 37 16.42 2.68 -3.93
CA THR A 37 17.27 3.23 -5.01
C THR A 37 17.82 4.63 -4.72
N LYS A 38 17.21 5.36 -3.77
CA LYS A 38 17.59 6.73 -3.38
C LYS A 38 18.35 6.81 -2.05
N VAL A 39 18.37 5.73 -1.27
CA VAL A 39 18.92 5.73 0.10
C VAL A 39 20.22 4.97 0.15
N ASP A 40 21.30 5.65 0.57
CA ASP A 40 22.60 5.01 0.80
C ASP A 40 22.69 4.39 2.20
N THR A 41 22.46 5.20 3.26
CA THR A 41 22.63 4.79 4.66
C THR A 41 21.43 5.09 5.53
N HIS A 42 20.76 6.22 5.30
CA HIS A 42 19.63 6.68 6.10
C HIS A 42 18.51 7.26 5.23
N VAL A 43 17.27 6.95 5.60
CA VAL A 43 16.09 7.62 5.02
C VAL A 43 15.99 9.02 5.62
N VAL A 44 16.34 10.02 4.82
CA VAL A 44 16.16 11.43 5.21
C VAL A 44 14.86 11.98 4.61
N THR A 45 14.23 12.90 5.34
CA THR A 45 12.89 13.41 5.02
C THR A 45 12.74 13.93 3.58
N TYR A 46 13.77 14.54 3.00
CA TYR A 46 13.69 15.05 1.64
C TYR A 46 13.63 13.91 0.60
N LYS A 47 14.41 12.83 0.77
CA LYS A 47 14.38 11.66 -0.13
C LYS A 47 13.00 11.00 -0.13
N PHE A 48 12.37 10.90 1.03
CA PHE A 48 10.99 10.42 1.15
C PHE A 48 10.01 11.35 0.40
N LYS A 49 10.09 12.67 0.61
CA LYS A 49 9.21 13.65 -0.04
C LYS A 49 9.39 13.71 -1.56
N GLU A 50 10.58 13.42 -2.08
CA GLU A 50 10.88 13.34 -3.51
C GLU A 50 10.48 11.99 -4.14
N SER A 51 10.08 11.01 -3.33
CA SER A 51 9.64 9.72 -3.84
C SER A 51 8.23 9.84 -4.38
N GLN A 52 8.05 9.39 -5.61
CA GLN A 52 6.77 9.48 -6.30
C GLN A 52 5.80 8.40 -5.78
N VAL A 53 4.57 8.82 -5.53
CA VAL A 53 3.45 7.95 -5.16
C VAL A 53 2.34 8.17 -6.18
N PRO A 54 1.72 7.12 -6.73
CA PRO A 54 0.56 7.27 -7.61
C PRO A 54 -0.53 8.10 -6.94
N HIS A 55 -1.06 9.08 -7.65
CA HIS A 55 -2.19 9.86 -7.17
C HIS A 55 -3.48 9.11 -7.51
N LEU A 56 -4.00 8.37 -6.54
CA LEU A 56 -5.25 7.64 -6.68
C LEU A 56 -6.43 8.48 -6.19
N THR A 57 -7.53 8.40 -6.92
CA THR A 57 -8.83 9.00 -6.61
C THR A 57 -9.88 7.91 -6.47
N ALA A 58 -11.08 8.27 -6.01
CA ALA A 58 -12.18 7.32 -5.86
C ALA A 58 -12.64 6.66 -7.19
N ASP A 59 -12.26 7.24 -8.33
CA ASP A 59 -12.58 6.73 -9.66
C ASP A 59 -11.56 5.71 -10.18
N ASP A 60 -10.43 5.55 -9.49
CA ASP A 60 -9.39 4.60 -9.87
C ASP A 60 -9.70 3.18 -9.36
N ASP A 61 -9.55 2.19 -10.23
CA ASP A 61 -9.90 0.78 -9.96
C ASP A 61 -9.23 0.20 -8.70
N HIS A 62 -8.04 0.67 -8.36
CA HIS A 62 -7.25 0.15 -7.23
C HIS A 62 -7.38 0.99 -5.95
N PHE A 63 -8.02 2.16 -6.00
CA PHE A 63 -8.12 3.07 -4.86
C PHE A 63 -8.75 2.42 -3.62
N GLU A 64 -10.01 1.98 -3.77
CA GLU A 64 -10.74 1.37 -2.65
C GLU A 64 -10.10 0.05 -2.21
N TYR A 65 -9.60 -0.72 -3.16
CA TYR A 65 -8.96 -2.00 -2.91
C TYR A 65 -7.74 -1.83 -2.00
N ILE A 66 -6.85 -0.88 -2.28
CA ILE A 66 -5.67 -0.56 -1.46
C ILE A 66 -6.10 0.03 -0.12
N ALA A 67 -7.02 1.00 -0.12
CA ALA A 67 -7.48 1.66 1.09
C ALA A 67 -8.03 0.69 2.15
N LEU A 68 -8.90 -0.24 1.74
CA LEU A 68 -9.50 -1.20 2.66
C LEU A 68 -8.49 -2.22 3.19
N ARG A 69 -7.52 -2.64 2.37
CA ARG A 69 -6.47 -3.55 2.82
C ARG A 69 -5.51 -2.88 3.78
N ALA A 70 -5.11 -1.67 3.50
CA ALA A 70 -4.32 -0.88 4.44
C ALA A 70 -5.06 -0.67 5.78
N ALA A 71 -6.37 -0.40 5.72
CA ALA A 71 -7.18 -0.28 6.92
C ALA A 71 -7.28 -1.60 7.69
N ARG A 72 -7.50 -2.74 7.03
CA ARG A 72 -7.53 -4.07 7.66
C ARG A 72 -6.21 -4.44 8.35
N LEU A 73 -5.09 -4.00 7.81
CA LEU A 73 -3.77 -4.24 8.39
C LEU A 73 -3.47 -3.35 9.60
N ASN A 74 -4.06 -2.16 9.67
CA ASN A 74 -3.70 -1.14 10.65
C ASN A 74 -4.79 -0.89 11.72
N CYS A 75 -6.07 -1.09 11.41
CA CYS A 75 -7.17 -0.86 12.36
C CYS A 75 -7.46 -2.07 13.25
N TYR A 76 -6.43 -2.60 13.91
CA TYR A 76 -6.54 -3.66 14.88
C TYR A 76 -6.74 -3.07 16.28
N GLY A 77 -7.61 -3.71 17.08
CA GLY A 77 -7.92 -3.25 18.44
C GLY A 77 -9.23 -2.44 18.54
N ASP A 78 -9.72 -2.32 19.77
CA ASP A 78 -11.02 -1.70 20.05
C ASP A 78 -11.01 -0.19 19.82
N GLU A 79 -9.87 0.45 19.97
CA GLU A 79 -9.67 1.87 19.70
C GLU A 79 -9.99 2.27 18.24
N PHE A 80 -9.93 1.31 17.31
CA PHE A 80 -10.28 1.52 15.89
C PHE A 80 -11.71 1.13 15.53
N ALA A 81 -12.56 0.74 16.48
CA ALA A 81 -13.93 0.27 16.20
C ALA A 81 -14.73 1.30 15.39
N GLU A 82 -14.72 2.57 15.80
CA GLU A 82 -15.41 3.64 15.08
C GLU A 82 -14.84 3.85 13.67
N MET A 83 -13.52 3.72 13.51
CA MET A 83 -12.90 3.84 12.20
C MET A 83 -13.30 2.71 11.25
N ARG A 84 -13.34 1.48 11.76
CA ARG A 84 -13.82 0.33 10.99
C ARG A 84 -15.25 0.49 10.51
N GLU A 85 -16.16 0.97 11.38
CA GLU A 85 -17.55 1.27 11.02
C GLU A 85 -17.62 2.34 9.93
N ARG A 86 -16.85 3.42 10.04
CA ARG A 86 -16.80 4.50 9.02
C ARG A 86 -16.27 4.01 7.67
N LEU A 87 -15.49 2.93 7.64
CA LEU A 87 -14.97 2.28 6.45
C LEU A 87 -15.88 1.16 5.91
N GLY A 88 -17.11 1.05 6.42
CA GLY A 88 -18.10 0.08 5.96
C GLY A 88 -18.13 -1.22 6.77
N GLY A 89 -17.69 -1.20 8.02
CA GLY A 89 -17.70 -2.38 8.89
C GLY A 89 -16.61 -3.39 8.54
N ILE A 90 -15.41 -2.91 8.19
CA ILE A 90 -14.31 -3.81 7.84
C ILE A 90 -13.83 -4.63 9.04
N GLU A 91 -13.49 -5.90 8.78
CA GLU A 91 -12.85 -6.76 9.78
C GLU A 91 -11.32 -6.61 9.69
N PRO A 92 -10.62 -6.39 10.81
CA PRO A 92 -9.17 -6.30 10.82
C PRO A 92 -8.55 -7.67 10.52
N ALA A 93 -7.43 -7.68 9.83
CA ALA A 93 -6.63 -8.88 9.65
C ALA A 93 -5.87 -9.16 10.96
N ALA A 94 -6.31 -10.16 11.73
CA ALA A 94 -5.76 -10.49 13.03
C ALA A 94 -4.69 -11.59 12.96
N GLU A 95 -4.96 -12.65 12.21
CA GLU A 95 -4.10 -13.82 12.12
C GLU A 95 -2.90 -13.58 11.20
N LYS A 96 -1.75 -14.16 11.53
CA LYS A 96 -0.50 -13.97 10.78
C LYS A 96 -0.63 -14.33 9.30
N THR A 97 -1.27 -15.43 8.98
CA THR A 97 -1.52 -15.89 7.60
C THR A 97 -2.47 -14.96 6.85
N GLU A 98 -3.52 -14.50 7.52
CA GLU A 98 -4.45 -13.52 6.95
C GLU A 98 -3.76 -12.19 6.65
N ARG A 99 -2.98 -11.69 7.62
CA ARG A 99 -2.20 -10.44 7.43
C ARG A 99 -1.26 -10.53 6.25
N ARG A 100 -0.56 -11.66 6.11
CA ARG A 100 0.35 -11.94 4.99
C ARG A 100 -0.40 -11.92 3.65
N THR A 101 -1.57 -12.54 3.60
CA THR A 101 -2.42 -12.55 2.40
C THR A 101 -2.91 -11.14 2.04
N VAL A 102 -3.42 -10.39 3.02
CA VAL A 102 -3.90 -9.01 2.81
C VAL A 102 -2.77 -8.08 2.39
N GLN A 103 -1.56 -8.27 2.92
CA GLN A 103 -0.39 -7.50 2.51
C GLN A 103 0.01 -7.82 1.06
N ALA A 104 0.05 -9.10 0.67
CA ALA A 104 0.34 -9.49 -0.71
C ALA A 104 -0.72 -8.94 -1.69
N GLU A 105 -1.98 -8.87 -1.30
CA GLU A 105 -3.05 -8.24 -2.07
C GLU A 105 -2.83 -6.72 -2.24
N MET A 106 -2.39 -6.06 -1.18
CA MET A 106 -2.08 -4.63 -1.20
C MET A 106 -0.85 -4.33 -2.08
N ASP A 107 0.23 -5.13 -1.94
CA ASP A 107 1.42 -5.00 -2.75
C ASP A 107 1.13 -5.21 -4.24
N ALA A 108 0.35 -6.24 -4.58
CA ALA A 108 -0.07 -6.52 -5.94
C ALA A 108 -0.88 -5.35 -6.55
N ALA A 109 -1.83 -4.80 -5.80
CA ALA A 109 -2.59 -3.64 -6.24
C ALA A 109 -1.74 -2.38 -6.36
N ALA A 110 -0.74 -2.21 -5.49
CA ALA A 110 0.21 -1.12 -5.60
C ALA A 110 1.06 -1.23 -6.87
N PHE A 111 1.55 -2.41 -7.25
CA PHE A 111 2.23 -2.61 -8.53
C PHE A 111 1.36 -2.21 -9.72
N CYS A 112 0.07 -2.59 -9.71
CA CYS A 112 -0.89 -2.14 -10.73
C CYS A 112 -1.06 -0.62 -10.72
N ALA A 113 -1.18 0.00 -9.55
CA ALA A 113 -1.35 1.46 -9.41
C ALA A 113 -0.13 2.24 -9.90
N TYR A 114 1.08 1.68 -9.80
CA TYR A 114 2.29 2.23 -10.39
C TYR A 114 2.37 2.04 -11.91
N GLY A 115 1.45 1.30 -12.51
CA GLY A 115 1.42 1.01 -13.94
C GLY A 115 2.54 0.07 -14.42
N LEU A 116 3.05 -0.76 -13.53
CA LEU A 116 4.11 -1.71 -13.81
C LEU A 116 3.57 -2.94 -14.55
N ASP A 117 4.36 -3.45 -15.47
CA ASP A 117 4.04 -4.71 -16.13
C ASP A 117 4.60 -5.92 -15.35
N ARG A 118 4.29 -7.13 -15.85
CA ARG A 118 4.75 -8.37 -15.20
C ARG A 118 6.27 -8.45 -15.09
N GLY A 119 6.99 -8.02 -16.14
CA GLY A 119 8.44 -8.07 -16.16
C GLY A 119 9.07 -7.13 -15.12
N ASP A 120 8.48 -5.95 -14.95
CA ASP A 120 8.87 -4.99 -13.92
C ASP A 120 8.66 -5.57 -12.51
N VAL A 121 7.51 -6.21 -12.28
CA VAL A 121 7.18 -6.84 -10.98
C VAL A 121 8.17 -7.95 -10.66
N GLU A 122 8.40 -8.88 -11.60
CA GLU A 122 9.38 -9.98 -11.44
C GLU A 122 10.78 -9.43 -11.14
N PHE A 123 11.20 -8.38 -11.85
CA PHE A 123 12.50 -7.74 -11.62
C PHE A 123 12.62 -7.15 -10.21
N ILE A 124 11.61 -6.45 -9.74
CA ILE A 124 11.60 -5.86 -8.39
C ILE A 124 11.60 -6.94 -7.32
N LEU A 125 10.78 -7.98 -7.48
CA LEU A 125 10.72 -9.09 -6.53
C LEU A 125 12.06 -9.85 -6.48
N ASP A 126 12.73 -10.06 -7.63
CA ASP A 126 14.06 -10.67 -7.67
C ASP A 126 15.12 -9.84 -6.93
N ASP A 127 15.02 -8.52 -6.99
CA ASP A 127 15.93 -7.65 -6.23
C ASP A 127 15.76 -7.79 -4.71
N PHE A 128 14.54 -8.00 -4.23
CA PHE A 128 14.28 -8.30 -2.82
C PHE A 128 14.82 -9.67 -2.37
N HIS A 129 14.92 -10.66 -3.24
CA HIS A 129 15.58 -11.94 -2.96
C HIS A 129 17.06 -11.81 -2.61
N LYS A 130 17.73 -10.76 -3.09
CA LYS A 130 19.14 -10.48 -2.80
C LYS A 130 19.37 -9.93 -1.39
N VAL A 131 18.30 -9.55 -0.68
CA VAL A 131 18.39 -9.07 0.70
C VAL A 131 18.62 -10.26 1.62
N GLN A 132 19.73 -10.24 2.38
CA GLN A 132 20.00 -11.26 3.38
C GLN A 132 18.96 -11.19 4.51
N ASP A 133 18.30 -12.32 4.79
CA ASP A 133 17.30 -12.49 5.84
C ASP A 133 16.02 -11.64 5.66
N PRO A 134 15.22 -11.92 4.63
CA PRO A 134 13.93 -11.26 4.48
C PRO A 134 12.92 -11.85 5.49
N ARG A 135 12.84 -11.25 6.69
CA ARG A 135 12.04 -11.75 7.84
C ARG A 135 10.57 -12.04 7.51
N LEU A 136 10.02 -11.47 6.45
CA LEU A 136 8.61 -11.59 6.10
C LEU A 136 8.37 -11.88 4.60
N MET A 137 9.41 -11.81 3.78
CA MET A 137 9.32 -11.91 2.32
C MET A 137 10.18 -13.07 1.85
N ASP A 138 9.60 -14.25 1.80
CA ASP A 138 10.17 -15.45 1.21
C ASP A 138 9.60 -15.67 -0.21
N GLU A 139 10.10 -16.69 -0.89
CA GLU A 139 9.68 -17.05 -2.23
C GLU A 139 8.15 -17.28 -2.33
N GLU A 140 7.56 -17.95 -1.35
CA GLU A 140 6.11 -18.17 -1.29
C GLU A 140 5.33 -16.83 -1.25
N TYR A 141 5.85 -15.83 -0.55
CA TYR A 141 5.24 -14.50 -0.52
C TYR A 141 5.30 -13.82 -1.89
N PHE A 142 6.44 -13.90 -2.57
CA PHE A 142 6.60 -13.30 -3.89
C PHE A 142 5.74 -13.98 -4.95
N GLU A 143 5.63 -15.31 -4.92
CA GLU A 143 4.69 -16.05 -5.77
C GLU A 143 3.24 -15.60 -5.51
N MET A 144 2.85 -15.43 -4.25
CA MET A 144 1.52 -14.94 -3.87
C MET A 144 1.26 -13.52 -4.41
N VAL A 145 2.23 -12.61 -4.32
CA VAL A 145 2.11 -11.25 -4.85
C VAL A 145 1.92 -11.30 -6.38
N LEU A 146 2.74 -12.08 -7.08
CA LEU A 146 2.68 -12.19 -8.53
C LEU A 146 1.35 -12.79 -9.02
N GLU A 147 0.84 -13.84 -8.36
CA GLU A 147 -0.46 -14.43 -8.65
C GLU A 147 -1.60 -13.41 -8.52
N LYS A 148 -1.57 -12.64 -7.43
CA LYS A 148 -2.58 -11.59 -7.18
C LYS A 148 -2.46 -10.44 -8.17
N PHE A 149 -1.25 -10.04 -8.53
CA PHE A 149 -1.00 -9.03 -9.56
C PHE A 149 -1.61 -9.43 -10.91
N GLU A 150 -1.38 -10.66 -11.35
CA GLU A 150 -1.95 -11.18 -12.60
C GLU A 150 -3.49 -11.14 -12.58
N ARG A 151 -4.10 -11.56 -11.48
CA ARG A 151 -5.56 -11.53 -11.31
C ARG A 151 -6.14 -10.11 -11.40
N LEU A 152 -5.45 -9.12 -10.83
CA LEU A 152 -5.89 -7.72 -10.86
C LEU A 152 -5.69 -7.12 -12.25
N ASN A 153 -4.55 -7.38 -12.87
CA ASN A 153 -4.23 -6.85 -14.20
C ASN A 153 -5.14 -7.41 -15.32
N HIS A 154 -5.60 -8.65 -15.18
CA HIS A 154 -6.56 -9.24 -16.11
C HIS A 154 -7.99 -8.71 -15.96
N LYS A 155 -8.34 -8.10 -14.80
CA LYS A 155 -9.66 -7.52 -14.55
C LYS A 155 -9.77 -6.07 -14.99
N ALA A 156 -8.66 -5.37 -15.22
CA ALA A 156 -8.69 -4.04 -15.75
C ALA A 156 -9.25 -4.07 -17.19
N PRO A 157 -10.29 -3.30 -17.52
CA PRO A 157 -10.77 -3.23 -18.88
C PRO A 157 -9.63 -2.74 -19.78
N LYS A 158 -9.30 -3.53 -20.79
CA LYS A 158 -8.38 -3.07 -21.84
C LYS A 158 -9.03 -1.87 -22.49
N ALA A 159 -8.43 -0.69 -22.34
CA ALA A 159 -8.82 0.52 -23.01
C ALA A 159 -8.70 0.37 -24.54
#